data_b857e6b42df02f48bedacceffc7b0f18
#
_entry.id   b857e6b42df02f48bedacceffc7b0f18
#
_cell.length_a   1.000
_cell.length_b   1.000
_cell.length_c   1.000
_cell.angle_alpha   90.00
_cell.angle_beta   90.00
_cell.angle_gamma   90.00
#
_symmetry.space_group_name_H-M   'P 1'
#
loop_
_entity.id
_entity.type
_entity.pdbx_description
1 polymer ?
#
loop_
_entity_poly.entity_id
_entity_poly.type
_entity_poly.pdbx_seq_one_letter_code
_entity_poly.pdbx_strand_id
1 'polypeptide(L)'
;TFGSKEWEELDRGVISRGTANRLMLENAAERGRTFEVQAVIDEWQSILHTNKRTVKTMCKLKLAGYRLYYLSNIPQDVIDEIRQRDFFPLFDGGIASCEVHLSKPDPKIFGLMMQKYGLAYDETIFVDDTKVNAQAAYNLGITGILYKGPKSFQRALGLCGVKMEADNKRQAAPEAPTENRG
;
A
#
# COMPACT_ATOMS: atom_id res chain seq x y z
N THR A 1 -4.13 20.92 -3.28
CA THR A 1 -3.03 20.09 -3.77
C THR A 1 -3.44 18.62 -3.76
N PHE A 2 -3.26 17.87 -2.68
CA PHE A 2 -3.71 16.48 -2.63
C PHE A 2 -5.23 16.39 -2.84
N GLY A 3 -5.70 15.54 -3.79
CA GLY A 3 -7.09 15.43 -4.18
C GLY A 3 -7.60 16.52 -5.13
N SER A 4 -6.73 17.36 -5.67
CA SER A 4 -7.09 18.23 -6.80
C SER A 4 -7.15 17.43 -8.10
N LYS A 5 -7.84 17.96 -9.10
CA LYS A 5 -7.95 17.32 -10.42
C LYS A 5 -6.56 17.04 -11.04
N GLU A 6 -5.65 18.00 -10.93
CA GLU A 6 -4.28 17.89 -11.45
C GLU A 6 -3.50 16.78 -10.75
N TRP A 7 -3.71 16.60 -9.44
CA TRP A 7 -3.10 15.50 -8.68
C TRP A 7 -3.67 14.14 -9.11
N GLU A 8 -4.99 14.04 -9.29
CA GLU A 8 -5.64 12.82 -9.78
C GLU A 8 -5.21 12.45 -11.20
N GLU A 9 -5.04 13.43 -12.09
CA GLU A 9 -4.54 13.23 -13.45
C GLU A 9 -3.07 12.79 -13.45
N LEU A 10 -2.25 13.31 -12.53
CA LEU A 10 -0.87 12.90 -12.32
C LEU A 10 -0.81 11.45 -11.81
N ASP A 11 -1.61 11.09 -10.80
CA ASP A 11 -1.69 9.72 -10.27
C ASP A 11 -2.14 8.71 -11.32
N ARG A 12 -2.95 9.13 -12.30
CA ARG A 12 -3.33 8.30 -13.45
C ARG A 12 -2.33 8.32 -14.61
N GLY A 13 -1.23 9.06 -14.50
CA GLY A 13 -0.25 9.18 -15.57
C GLY A 13 -0.78 9.88 -16.83
N VAL A 14 -1.85 10.67 -16.72
CA VAL A 14 -2.46 11.42 -17.83
C VAL A 14 -1.64 12.68 -18.13
N ILE A 15 -1.07 13.28 -17.10
CA ILE A 15 -0.18 14.44 -17.20
C ILE A 15 1.15 14.17 -16.50
N SER A 16 2.20 14.88 -16.94
CA SER A 16 3.51 14.80 -16.29
C SER A 16 3.55 15.55 -14.95
N ARG A 17 4.55 15.24 -14.10
CA ARG A 17 4.84 15.96 -12.85
C ARG A 17 5.00 17.47 -13.12
N GLY A 18 5.78 17.85 -14.13
CA GLY A 18 5.98 19.25 -14.46
C GLY A 18 4.69 19.97 -14.87
N THR A 19 3.83 19.29 -15.64
CA THR A 19 2.51 19.83 -16.02
C THR A 19 1.61 19.99 -14.79
N ALA A 20 1.54 18.96 -13.93
CA ALA A 20 0.73 19.00 -12.71
C ALA A 20 1.18 20.14 -11.79
N ASN A 21 2.48 20.28 -11.53
CA ASN A 21 3.04 21.34 -10.69
C ASN A 21 2.71 22.73 -11.23
N ARG A 22 2.87 22.94 -12.54
CA ARG A 22 2.53 24.22 -13.19
C ARG A 22 1.05 24.56 -13.01
N LEU A 23 0.15 23.63 -13.32
CA LEU A 23 -1.30 23.84 -13.20
C LEU A 23 -1.74 24.08 -11.75
N MET A 24 -1.17 23.36 -10.79
CA MET A 24 -1.45 23.58 -9.36
C MET A 24 -1.00 24.97 -8.89
N LEU A 25 0.14 25.47 -9.39
CA LEU A 25 0.64 26.81 -9.05
C LEU A 25 -0.19 27.92 -9.72
N GLU A 26 -0.62 27.73 -10.97
CA GLU A 26 -1.54 28.64 -11.66
C GLU A 26 -2.86 28.78 -10.87
N ASN A 27 -3.48 27.67 -10.50
CA ASN A 27 -4.71 27.65 -9.69
C ASN A 27 -4.49 28.26 -8.28
N ALA A 28 -3.30 28.11 -7.71
CA ALA A 28 -2.94 28.68 -6.42
C ALA A 28 -2.76 30.22 -6.50
N ALA A 29 -2.22 30.72 -7.60
CA ALA A 29 -2.01 32.15 -7.83
C ALA A 29 -3.33 32.91 -7.85
N GLU A 30 -4.37 32.36 -8.50
CA GLU A 30 -5.72 32.93 -8.52
C GLU A 30 -6.33 33.08 -7.11
N ARG A 31 -5.85 32.29 -6.14
CA ARG A 31 -6.33 32.26 -4.74
C ARG A 31 -5.36 32.89 -3.75
N GLY A 32 -4.26 33.47 -4.23
CA GLY A 32 -3.22 34.06 -3.38
C GLY A 32 -2.46 33.04 -2.49
N ARG A 33 -2.39 31.76 -2.92
CA ARG A 33 -1.82 30.64 -2.14
C ARG A 33 -0.62 29.95 -2.79
N THR A 34 0.12 30.67 -3.62
CA THR A 34 1.26 30.13 -4.38
C THR A 34 2.35 29.59 -3.46
N PHE A 35 2.63 30.30 -2.36
CA PHE A 35 3.69 29.91 -1.42
C PHE A 35 3.38 28.55 -0.75
N GLU A 36 2.17 28.37 -0.27
CA GLU A 36 1.79 27.10 0.39
C GLU A 36 1.79 25.92 -0.59
N VAL A 37 1.37 26.16 -1.83
CA VAL A 37 1.36 25.10 -2.85
C VAL A 37 2.77 24.77 -3.31
N GLN A 38 3.65 25.77 -3.44
CA GLN A 38 5.07 25.56 -3.75
C GLN A 38 5.75 24.74 -2.65
N ALA A 39 5.54 25.08 -1.38
CA ALA A 39 6.10 24.34 -0.26
C ALA A 39 5.65 22.86 -0.27
N VAL A 40 4.38 22.58 -0.61
CA VAL A 40 3.91 21.21 -0.75
C VAL A 40 4.60 20.50 -1.93
N ILE A 41 4.79 21.17 -3.05
CA ILE A 41 5.48 20.61 -4.23
C ILE A 41 6.93 20.25 -3.90
N ASP A 42 7.60 21.08 -3.11
CA ASP A 42 9.02 20.90 -2.78
C ASP A 42 9.24 19.81 -1.71
N GLU A 43 8.31 19.65 -0.77
CA GLU A 43 8.54 18.84 0.43
C GLU A 43 7.72 17.54 0.51
N TRP A 44 6.70 17.34 -0.33
CA TRP A 44 5.78 16.19 -0.17
C TRP A 44 6.46 14.82 -0.17
N GLN A 45 7.58 14.65 -0.88
CA GLN A 45 8.34 13.40 -0.90
C GLN A 45 8.99 13.11 0.46
N SER A 46 9.37 14.16 1.22
CA SER A 46 10.00 14.01 2.52
C SER A 46 9.09 13.35 3.57
N ILE A 47 7.77 13.40 3.37
CA ILE A 47 6.79 12.77 4.28
C ILE A 47 6.56 11.28 4.00
N LEU A 48 7.08 10.75 2.88
CA LEU A 48 6.93 9.35 2.50
C LEU A 48 7.92 8.45 3.23
N HIS A 49 7.63 8.13 4.48
CA HIS A 49 8.46 7.26 5.29
C HIS A 49 7.99 5.81 5.29
N THR A 50 8.94 4.88 5.19
CA THR A 50 8.66 3.44 5.33
C THR A 50 8.21 3.12 6.76
N ASN A 51 6.99 2.60 6.91
CA ASN A 51 6.51 2.12 8.20
C ASN A 51 7.09 0.72 8.51
N LYS A 52 8.20 0.68 9.26
CA LYS A 52 8.92 -0.56 9.62
C LYS A 52 8.02 -1.61 10.30
N ARG A 53 7.00 -1.19 11.07
CA ARG A 53 6.08 -2.14 11.72
C ARG A 53 5.14 -2.80 10.71
N THR A 54 4.67 -2.05 9.71
CA THR A 54 3.87 -2.61 8.61
C THR A 54 4.71 -3.56 7.77
N VAL A 55 5.95 -3.19 7.44
CA VAL A 55 6.89 -4.08 6.73
C VAL A 55 7.13 -5.38 7.51
N LYS A 56 7.31 -5.31 8.84
CA LYS A 56 7.42 -6.52 9.68
C LYS A 56 6.17 -7.41 9.57
N THR A 57 4.99 -6.83 9.48
CA THR A 57 3.75 -7.59 9.26
C THR A 57 3.73 -8.24 7.88
N MET A 58 4.16 -7.52 6.84
CA MET A 58 4.29 -8.09 5.48
C MET A 58 5.24 -9.29 5.45
N CYS A 59 6.39 -9.19 6.12
CA CYS A 59 7.32 -10.33 6.25
C CYS A 59 6.65 -11.55 6.90
N LYS A 60 5.88 -11.34 7.99
CA LYS A 60 5.16 -12.44 8.65
C LYS A 60 4.12 -13.08 7.73
N LEU A 61 3.40 -12.28 6.95
CA LEU A 61 2.44 -12.77 5.96
C LEU A 61 3.14 -13.61 4.88
N LYS A 62 4.27 -13.15 4.36
CA LYS A 62 5.07 -13.91 3.38
C LYS A 62 5.56 -15.23 3.95
N LEU A 63 6.08 -15.26 5.18
CA LEU A 63 6.51 -16.48 5.86
C LEU A 63 5.37 -17.46 6.11
N ALA A 64 4.16 -16.96 6.31
CA ALA A 64 2.94 -17.76 6.44
C ALA A 64 2.35 -18.23 5.09
N GLY A 65 3.00 -17.92 3.96
CA GLY A 65 2.61 -18.36 2.62
C GLY A 65 1.60 -17.48 1.91
N TYR A 66 1.26 -16.31 2.46
CA TYR A 66 0.36 -15.38 1.78
C TYR A 66 1.07 -14.67 0.62
N ARG A 67 0.32 -14.45 -0.47
CA ARG A 67 0.75 -13.60 -1.59
C ARG A 67 0.43 -12.14 -1.27
N LEU A 68 1.37 -11.25 -1.55
CA LEU A 68 1.23 -9.82 -1.31
C LEU A 68 1.27 -9.06 -2.64
N TYR A 69 0.33 -8.16 -2.83
CA TYR A 69 0.24 -7.34 -4.02
C TYR A 69 0.04 -5.87 -3.64
N TYR A 70 0.56 -4.95 -4.46
CA TYR A 70 0.24 -3.54 -4.30
C TYR A 70 -0.82 -3.10 -5.32
N LEU A 71 -1.74 -2.22 -4.90
CA LEU A 71 -2.69 -1.51 -5.74
C LEU A 71 -2.72 -0.06 -5.27
N SER A 72 -2.05 0.83 -6.01
CA SER A 72 -1.77 2.18 -5.56
C SER A 72 -2.19 3.25 -6.56
N ASN A 73 -2.84 4.31 -6.05
CA ASN A 73 -2.96 5.57 -6.79
C ASN A 73 -1.64 6.30 -6.57
N ILE A 74 -0.81 6.38 -7.61
CA ILE A 74 0.57 6.83 -7.47
C ILE A 74 1.13 7.26 -8.83
N PRO A 75 1.85 8.40 -8.90
CA PRO A 75 2.50 8.84 -10.12
C PRO A 75 3.75 8.02 -10.45
N GLN A 76 4.20 8.08 -11.70
CA GLN A 76 5.30 7.28 -12.22
C GLN A 76 6.61 7.49 -11.47
N ASP A 77 6.99 8.74 -11.23
CA ASP A 77 8.23 9.11 -10.54
C ASP A 77 8.29 8.53 -9.11
N VAL A 78 7.14 8.45 -8.45
CA VAL A 78 7.05 7.93 -7.08
C VAL A 78 7.11 6.40 -7.04
N ILE A 79 6.38 5.71 -7.92
CA ILE A 79 6.45 4.24 -7.95
C ILE A 79 7.84 3.76 -8.35
N ASP A 80 8.54 4.48 -9.24
CA ASP A 80 9.89 4.13 -9.65
C ASP A 80 10.88 4.27 -8.46
N GLU A 81 10.74 5.28 -7.61
CA GLU A 81 11.50 5.39 -6.36
C GLU A 81 11.13 4.27 -5.36
N ILE A 82 9.84 4.00 -5.16
CA ILE A 82 9.38 2.99 -4.20
C ILE A 82 9.86 1.59 -4.60
N ARG A 83 9.97 1.30 -5.88
CA ARG A 83 10.53 0.03 -6.40
C ARG A 83 11.98 -0.23 -6.00
N GLN A 84 12.73 0.81 -5.63
CA GLN A 84 14.12 0.70 -5.15
C GLN A 84 14.20 0.44 -3.63
N ARG A 85 13.07 0.48 -2.90
CA ARG A 85 13.05 0.28 -1.45
C ARG A 85 13.20 -1.20 -1.08
N ASP A 86 13.92 -1.49 0.00
CA ASP A 86 14.22 -2.87 0.49
C ASP A 86 12.99 -3.74 0.73
N PHE A 87 11.84 -3.14 1.02
CA PHE A 87 10.60 -3.89 1.25
C PHE A 87 9.86 -4.26 -0.05
N PHE A 88 10.18 -3.63 -1.18
CA PHE A 88 9.43 -3.83 -2.42
C PHE A 88 9.46 -5.28 -2.93
N PRO A 89 10.57 -6.04 -2.80
CA PRO A 89 10.62 -7.46 -3.17
C PRO A 89 9.67 -8.38 -2.36
N LEU A 90 9.02 -7.88 -1.31
CA LEU A 90 7.98 -8.63 -0.60
C LEU A 90 6.70 -8.79 -1.43
N PHE A 91 6.47 -7.92 -2.41
CA PHE A 91 5.31 -8.02 -3.29
C PHE A 91 5.53 -9.05 -4.40
N ASP A 92 4.51 -9.86 -4.64
CA ASP A 92 4.45 -10.82 -5.76
C ASP A 92 4.04 -10.14 -7.07
N GLY A 93 3.69 -8.87 -7.01
CA GLY A 93 3.29 -8.03 -8.12
C GLY A 93 2.39 -6.89 -7.68
N GLY A 94 1.77 -6.22 -8.66
CA GLY A 94 0.81 -5.15 -8.35
C GLY A 94 0.47 -4.29 -9.55
N ILE A 95 -0.31 -3.24 -9.26
CA ILE A 95 -0.73 -2.23 -10.23
C ILE A 95 -0.52 -0.84 -9.64
N ALA A 96 0.19 0.00 -10.38
CA ALA A 96 0.24 1.44 -10.17
C ALA A 96 -0.76 2.13 -11.13
N SER A 97 -1.54 3.07 -10.61
CA SER A 97 -2.57 3.78 -11.39
C SER A 97 -2.02 4.47 -12.65
N CYS A 98 -0.82 5.04 -12.55
CA CYS A 98 -0.16 5.71 -13.67
C CYS A 98 0.17 4.78 -14.85
N GLU A 99 0.34 3.49 -14.61
CA GLU A 99 0.67 2.50 -15.64
C GLU A 99 -0.56 1.99 -16.42
N VAL A 100 -1.74 2.14 -15.81
CA VAL A 100 -3.01 1.60 -16.37
C VAL A 100 -4.06 2.67 -16.61
N HIS A 101 -3.77 3.93 -16.28
CA HIS A 101 -4.65 5.10 -16.38
C HIS A 101 -6.00 4.94 -15.65
N LEU A 102 -6.02 4.08 -14.65
CA LEU A 102 -7.15 3.83 -13.75
C LEU A 102 -6.75 4.11 -12.31
N SER A 103 -7.67 4.61 -11.50
CA SER A 103 -7.41 4.86 -10.08
C SER A 103 -8.53 4.33 -9.20
N LYS A 104 -8.19 3.92 -7.97
CA LYS A 104 -9.19 3.66 -6.94
C LYS A 104 -9.95 4.95 -6.66
N PRO A 105 -11.27 4.91 -6.43
CA PRO A 105 -12.12 3.74 -6.18
C PRO A 105 -12.82 3.14 -7.41
N ASP A 106 -12.39 3.45 -8.66
CA ASP A 106 -13.01 2.87 -9.86
C ASP A 106 -12.94 1.33 -9.79
N PRO A 107 -14.09 0.60 -9.88
CA PRO A 107 -14.12 -0.85 -9.84
C PRO A 107 -13.27 -1.53 -10.92
N LYS A 108 -13.01 -0.84 -12.04
CA LYS A 108 -12.20 -1.36 -13.14
C LYS A 108 -10.76 -1.69 -12.72
N ILE A 109 -10.14 -0.88 -11.85
CA ILE A 109 -8.77 -1.15 -11.42
C ILE A 109 -8.68 -2.40 -10.53
N PHE A 110 -9.71 -2.65 -9.71
CA PHE A 110 -9.81 -3.87 -8.92
C PHE A 110 -10.02 -5.09 -9.84
N GLY A 111 -10.95 -5.00 -10.80
CA GLY A 111 -11.18 -6.06 -11.78
C GLY A 111 -9.92 -6.40 -12.59
N LEU A 112 -9.16 -5.38 -13.02
CA LEU A 112 -7.88 -5.57 -13.69
C LEU A 112 -6.85 -6.30 -12.79
N MET A 113 -6.79 -5.95 -11.50
CA MET A 113 -5.94 -6.61 -10.52
C MET A 113 -6.29 -8.10 -10.36
N MET A 114 -7.58 -8.39 -10.18
CA MET A 114 -8.09 -9.77 -10.03
C MET A 114 -7.78 -10.61 -11.27
N GLN A 115 -8.03 -10.07 -12.45
CA GLN A 115 -7.77 -10.75 -13.73
C GLN A 115 -6.26 -10.98 -13.93
N LYS A 116 -5.43 -9.95 -13.74
CA LYS A 116 -3.98 -10.02 -14.00
C LYS A 116 -3.28 -11.09 -13.17
N TYR A 117 -3.71 -11.28 -11.93
CA TYR A 117 -3.03 -12.19 -10.99
C TYR A 117 -3.85 -13.45 -10.65
N GLY A 118 -4.99 -13.67 -11.30
CA GLY A 118 -5.86 -14.82 -11.06
C GLY A 118 -6.34 -14.89 -9.61
N LEU A 119 -6.81 -13.75 -9.05
CA LEU A 119 -7.23 -13.67 -7.66
C LEU A 119 -8.75 -13.93 -7.56
N ALA A 120 -9.18 -14.67 -6.52
CA ALA A 120 -10.56 -14.80 -6.16
C ALA A 120 -10.99 -13.64 -5.22
N TYR A 121 -12.16 -13.06 -5.47
CA TYR A 121 -12.65 -11.90 -4.72
C TYR A 121 -12.85 -12.20 -3.23
N ASP A 122 -13.43 -13.35 -2.92
CA ASP A 122 -13.74 -13.83 -1.58
C ASP A 122 -12.50 -14.34 -0.79
N GLU A 123 -11.40 -14.64 -1.50
CA GLU A 123 -10.13 -15.04 -0.89
C GLU A 123 -9.14 -13.85 -0.77
N THR A 124 -9.56 -12.65 -1.16
CA THR A 124 -8.69 -11.47 -1.19
C THR A 124 -9.05 -10.49 -0.08
N ILE A 125 -8.02 -9.99 0.59
CA ILE A 125 -8.14 -8.88 1.55
C ILE A 125 -7.47 -7.65 0.92
N PHE A 126 -8.23 -6.56 0.82
CA PHE A 126 -7.73 -5.25 0.38
C PHE A 126 -7.59 -4.31 1.57
N VAL A 127 -6.43 -3.69 1.70
CA VAL A 127 -6.09 -2.80 2.83
C VAL A 127 -5.75 -1.42 2.29
N ASP A 128 -6.47 -0.41 2.72
CA ASP A 128 -6.29 0.97 2.27
C ASP A 128 -6.58 1.95 3.43
N ASP A 129 -5.92 3.09 3.47
CA ASP A 129 -6.14 4.14 4.48
C ASP A 129 -7.31 5.06 4.09
N THR A 130 -7.80 4.96 2.87
CA THR A 130 -8.91 5.74 2.36
C THR A 130 -10.20 4.91 2.40
N LYS A 131 -11.17 5.38 3.20
CA LYS A 131 -12.43 4.66 3.44
C LYS A 131 -13.19 4.31 2.15
N VAL A 132 -13.23 5.24 1.19
CA VAL A 132 -13.95 5.01 -0.07
C VAL A 132 -13.34 3.89 -0.90
N ASN A 133 -12.02 3.71 -0.86
CA ASN A 133 -11.31 2.62 -1.55
C ASN A 133 -11.62 1.27 -0.90
N ALA A 134 -11.56 1.19 0.44
CA ALA A 134 -11.91 -0.03 1.17
C ALA A 134 -13.39 -0.42 0.95
N GLN A 135 -14.29 0.58 0.87
CA GLN A 135 -15.70 0.34 0.58
C GLN A 135 -15.92 -0.12 -0.87
N ALA A 136 -15.17 0.42 -1.84
CA ALA A 136 -15.26 -0.02 -3.24
C ALA A 136 -14.84 -1.49 -3.38
N ALA A 137 -13.76 -1.92 -2.70
CA ALA A 137 -13.35 -3.31 -2.65
C ALA A 137 -14.44 -4.20 -2.04
N TYR A 138 -15.03 -3.79 -0.92
CA TYR A 138 -16.12 -4.52 -0.25
C TYR A 138 -17.34 -4.71 -1.18
N ASN A 139 -17.72 -3.70 -1.92
CA ASN A 139 -18.85 -3.76 -2.87
C ASN A 139 -18.62 -4.75 -4.02
N LEU A 140 -17.37 -5.14 -4.26
CA LEU A 140 -16.97 -6.13 -5.26
C LEU A 140 -16.82 -7.54 -4.67
N GLY A 141 -17.07 -7.74 -3.38
CA GLY A 141 -16.90 -9.03 -2.71
C GLY A 141 -15.49 -9.29 -2.16
N ILE A 142 -14.60 -8.27 -2.18
CA ILE A 142 -13.27 -8.33 -1.56
C ILE A 142 -13.41 -7.91 -0.09
N THR A 143 -12.70 -8.57 0.82
CA THR A 143 -12.67 -8.12 2.22
C THR A 143 -11.89 -6.80 2.33
N GLY A 144 -12.59 -5.66 2.50
CA GLY A 144 -12.02 -4.33 2.63
C GLY A 144 -11.63 -4.00 4.07
N ILE A 145 -10.38 -3.65 4.33
CA ILE A 145 -9.88 -3.20 5.64
C ILE A 145 -9.44 -1.74 5.55
N LEU A 146 -10.02 -0.88 6.40
CA LEU A 146 -9.53 0.48 6.58
C LEU A 146 -8.27 0.46 7.47
N TYR A 147 -7.13 0.83 6.89
CA TYR A 147 -5.87 0.94 7.62
C TYR A 147 -5.86 2.16 8.54
N LYS A 148 -5.66 1.93 9.84
CA LYS A 148 -5.55 2.99 10.87
C LYS A 148 -4.24 2.88 11.66
N GLY A 149 -3.25 2.22 11.09
CA GLY A 149 -1.96 2.00 11.73
C GLY A 149 -1.64 0.52 11.99
N PRO A 150 -0.38 0.19 12.32
CA PRO A 150 0.11 -1.18 12.34
C PRO A 150 -0.62 -2.12 13.31
N LYS A 151 -0.98 -1.63 14.51
CA LYS A 151 -1.68 -2.46 15.51
C LYS A 151 -3.10 -2.80 15.09
N SER A 152 -3.85 -1.82 14.57
CA SER A 152 -5.22 -2.04 14.08
C SER A 152 -5.23 -2.94 12.84
N PHE A 153 -4.22 -2.82 11.99
CA PHE A 153 -4.04 -3.66 10.82
C PHE A 153 -3.84 -5.13 11.21
N GLN A 154 -2.91 -5.44 12.12
CA GLN A 154 -2.69 -6.80 12.61
C GLN A 154 -3.94 -7.41 13.23
N ARG A 155 -4.66 -6.62 14.07
CA ARG A 155 -5.92 -7.06 14.67
C ARG A 155 -6.99 -7.36 13.61
N ALA A 156 -7.14 -6.49 12.61
CA ALA A 156 -8.11 -6.69 11.53
C ALA A 156 -7.81 -7.94 10.71
N LEU A 157 -6.54 -8.20 10.37
CA LEU A 157 -6.13 -9.44 9.71
C LEU A 157 -6.50 -10.68 10.53
N GLY A 158 -6.26 -10.66 11.86
CA GLY A 158 -6.65 -11.76 12.75
C GLY A 158 -8.16 -11.99 12.77
N LEU A 159 -8.98 -10.93 12.77
CA LEU A 159 -10.45 -11.03 12.68
C LEU A 159 -10.94 -11.61 11.34
N CYS A 160 -10.16 -11.43 10.27
CA CYS A 160 -10.40 -12.03 8.97
C CYS A 160 -9.87 -13.48 8.87
N GLY A 161 -9.39 -14.08 9.97
CA GLY A 161 -8.88 -15.44 9.99
C GLY A 161 -7.46 -15.61 9.47
N VAL A 162 -6.73 -14.52 9.21
CA VAL A 162 -5.33 -14.59 8.77
C VAL A 162 -4.45 -15.09 9.92
N LYS A 163 -3.78 -16.22 9.69
CA LYS A 163 -2.83 -16.81 10.64
C LYS A 163 -1.43 -16.35 10.28
N MET A 164 -0.79 -15.60 11.17
CA MET A 164 0.62 -15.25 11.08
C MET A 164 1.35 -16.08 12.14
N GLU A 165 2.51 -16.68 11.80
CA GLU A 165 3.29 -17.39 12.79
C GLU A 165 3.56 -16.47 13.99
N ALA A 166 3.18 -16.92 15.18
CA ALA A 166 3.60 -16.33 16.44
C ALA A 166 5.13 -16.44 16.53
N ASP A 167 5.80 -15.45 17.12
CA ASP A 167 7.24 -15.47 17.39
C ASP A 167 7.60 -16.75 18.18
N ASN A 168 7.90 -17.85 17.49
CA ASN A 168 8.29 -19.11 18.08
C ASN A 168 9.78 -19.06 18.47
N LYS A 169 10.15 -18.08 19.33
CA LYS A 169 11.45 -17.98 20.00
C LYS A 169 11.38 -18.44 21.45
N ARG A 170 10.62 -19.50 21.74
CA ARG A 170 10.66 -20.14 23.05
C ARG A 170 10.32 -21.63 22.98
N GLN A 171 10.99 -22.40 22.14
CA GLN A 171 11.06 -23.86 22.34
C GLN A 171 12.12 -24.43 21.41
N ALA A 172 13.34 -24.49 21.88
CA ALA A 172 14.37 -25.48 21.61
C ALA A 172 15.67 -25.07 22.32
N ALA A 173 15.68 -25.16 23.64
CA ALA A 173 16.90 -25.53 24.33
C ALA A 173 16.93 -27.06 24.32
N PRO A 174 17.89 -27.74 23.71
CA PRO A 174 18.06 -29.16 23.89
C PRO A 174 18.46 -29.42 25.35
N GLU A 175 17.70 -30.27 26.03
CA GLU A 175 18.12 -30.82 27.31
C GLU A 175 19.47 -31.52 27.13
N ALA A 176 20.47 -31.10 27.90
CA ALA A 176 21.76 -31.75 27.97
C ALA A 176 21.59 -33.18 28.50
N PRO A 177 22.28 -34.16 27.92
CA PRO A 177 22.24 -35.55 28.41
C PRO A 177 22.78 -35.58 29.82
N THR A 178 22.00 -36.14 30.77
CA THR A 178 22.45 -36.47 32.11
C THR A 178 23.49 -37.58 32.02
N GLU A 179 24.75 -37.25 32.29
CA GLU A 179 25.77 -38.25 32.53
C GLU A 179 25.42 -39.05 33.79
N ASN A 180 25.14 -40.33 33.55
CA ASN A 180 24.98 -41.33 34.59
C ASN A 180 26.37 -41.77 35.05
N ARG A 181 26.82 -41.27 36.21
CA ARG A 181 27.97 -41.86 36.90
C ARG A 181 27.46 -42.93 37.85
N GLY A 182 27.68 -44.19 37.45
CA GLY A 182 27.71 -45.35 38.31
C GLY A 182 29.16 -45.80 38.47
#